data_5154c27b7e0560ca99ed16deebcb9f9c
#
_entry.id   5154c27b7e0560ca99ed16deebcb9f9c
#
_cell.length_a   1.000
_cell.length_b   1.000
_cell.length_c   1.000
_cell.angle_alpha   90.00
_cell.angle_beta   90.00
_cell.angle_gamma   90.00
#
_symmetry.space_group_name_H-M   'P 1'
#
loop_
_entity.id
_entity.type
_entity.pdbx_description
1 polymer ?
#
loop_
_entity_poly.entity_id
_entity_poly.type
_entity_poly.pdbx_seq_one_letter_code
_entity_poly.pdbx_strand_id
1 'polypeptide(L)'
;MKWKQHYNNPFPLYHLSEECHDGKVFIPRSMDKDRVMEGENWRTKRICVSKSIDGAISALVDSISMPTGMKFYVHVIDNAIDLFRRDKIYKPTIKQVPDCQVTDEYWLKDKAFLKCIGMIEIGSIKDNPLFYIWDGEMTRMDRFEWRWIVIN
;
A
#
# COMPACT_ATOMS: atom_id res chain seq x y z
N MET A 1 -21.49 7.06 -11.80
CA MET A 1 -20.53 7.96 -11.14
C MET A 1 -19.14 7.72 -11.69
N LYS A 2 -18.47 8.80 -12.01
CA LYS A 2 -17.11 8.72 -12.53
C LYS A 2 -16.13 8.99 -11.38
N TRP A 3 -15.28 8.02 -11.08
CA TRP A 3 -14.26 8.17 -10.04
C TRP A 3 -13.17 9.13 -10.51
N LYS A 4 -12.66 9.95 -9.60
CA LYS A 4 -11.55 10.85 -9.92
C LYS A 4 -10.26 10.07 -10.07
N GLN A 5 -9.56 10.30 -11.16
CA GLN A 5 -8.25 9.69 -11.40
C GLN A 5 -7.10 10.51 -10.81
N HIS A 6 -7.40 11.72 -10.33
CA HIS A 6 -6.39 12.63 -9.81
C HIS A 6 -6.74 13.05 -8.40
N TYR A 7 -5.76 12.99 -7.55
CA TYR A 7 -5.85 13.42 -6.18
C TYR A 7 -4.70 14.38 -5.89
N ASN A 8 -5.01 15.62 -5.55
CA ASN A 8 -4.05 16.71 -5.39
C ASN A 8 -3.46 16.80 -3.98
N ASN A 9 -3.23 15.69 -3.33
CA ASN A 9 -2.55 15.68 -2.05
C ASN A 9 -1.04 15.67 -2.28
N PRO A 10 -0.26 16.64 -1.74
CA PRO A 10 1.20 16.63 -1.87
C PRO A 10 1.85 15.43 -1.18
N PHE A 11 1.12 14.74 -0.31
CA PHE A 11 1.54 13.51 0.35
C PHE A 11 0.56 12.39 0.06
N PRO A 12 0.43 11.93 -1.20
CA PRO A 12 -0.50 10.85 -1.49
C PRO A 12 0.01 9.56 -0.84
N LEU A 13 -0.78 9.02 0.05
CA LEU A 13 -0.53 7.73 0.69
C LEU A 13 -1.73 6.85 0.40
N TYR A 14 -1.47 5.66 -0.15
CA TYR A 14 -2.49 4.80 -0.71
C TYR A 14 -2.69 3.53 0.10
N HIS A 15 -3.93 3.09 0.16
CA HIS A 15 -4.32 1.79 0.68
C HIS A 15 -5.27 1.13 -0.32
N LEU A 16 -4.93 -0.10 -0.73
CA LEU A 16 -5.75 -0.89 -1.65
C LEU A 16 -6.53 -1.94 -0.87
N SER A 17 -7.79 -2.15 -1.25
CA SER A 17 -8.64 -3.15 -0.63
C SER A 17 -9.69 -3.66 -1.62
N GLU A 18 -10.05 -4.95 -1.49
CA GLU A 18 -11.19 -5.51 -2.23
C GLU A 18 -12.53 -4.93 -1.74
N GLU A 19 -12.55 -4.34 -0.55
CA GLU A 19 -13.71 -3.70 0.04
C GLU A 19 -13.55 -2.19 0.06
N CYS A 20 -14.68 -1.47 -0.06
CA CYS A 20 -14.70 -0.02 0.05
C CYS A 20 -14.69 0.39 1.52
N HIS A 21 -13.67 1.16 1.90
CA HIS A 21 -13.51 1.72 3.25
C HIS A 21 -13.72 3.24 3.27
N ASP A 22 -14.50 3.76 2.35
CA ASP A 22 -14.76 5.21 2.28
C ASP A 22 -15.36 5.72 3.59
N GLY A 23 -14.76 6.77 4.13
CA GLY A 23 -15.20 7.38 5.39
C GLY A 23 -14.82 6.61 6.64
N LYS A 24 -14.11 5.49 6.53
CA LYS A 24 -13.67 4.72 7.70
C LYS A 24 -12.41 5.31 8.33
N VAL A 25 -12.27 5.06 9.63
CA VAL A 25 -11.09 5.45 10.41
C VAL A 25 -10.30 4.20 10.74
N PHE A 26 -9.04 4.17 10.33
CA PHE A 26 -8.13 3.10 10.73
C PHE A 26 -7.33 3.54 11.95
N ILE A 27 -7.07 2.59 12.85
CA ILE A 27 -6.30 2.79 14.07
C ILE A 27 -5.01 1.97 13.97
N PRO A 28 -3.85 2.54 14.36
CA PRO A 28 -2.60 1.78 14.36
C PRO A 28 -2.71 0.51 15.19
N ARG A 29 -2.20 -0.59 14.65
CA ARG A 29 -2.21 -1.90 15.30
C ARG A 29 -0.93 -2.66 15.01
N SER A 30 -0.58 -3.60 15.88
CA SER A 30 0.49 -4.56 15.63
C SER A 30 0.07 -5.51 14.52
N MET A 31 1.03 -5.94 13.72
CA MET A 31 0.77 -6.93 12.68
C MET A 31 0.74 -8.33 13.28
N ASP A 32 0.03 -9.24 12.63
CA ASP A 32 0.04 -10.65 12.99
C ASP A 32 1.42 -11.22 12.62
N LYS A 33 2.13 -11.79 13.59
CA LYS A 33 3.46 -12.38 13.40
C LYS A 33 3.49 -13.41 12.28
N ASP A 34 2.42 -14.18 12.11
CA ASP A 34 2.35 -15.25 11.13
C ASP A 34 2.00 -14.75 9.71
N ARG A 35 1.66 -13.47 9.57
CA ARG A 35 1.23 -12.85 8.30
C ARG A 35 2.23 -11.86 7.72
N VAL A 36 3.34 -11.62 8.41
CA VAL A 36 4.42 -10.77 7.91
C VAL A 36 5.53 -11.65 7.37
N MET A 37 6.38 -11.09 6.51
CA MET A 37 7.51 -11.83 6.02
C MET A 37 8.54 -12.04 7.13
N GLU A 38 9.32 -13.12 7.03
CA GLU A 38 10.34 -13.43 8.01
C GLU A 38 11.33 -12.27 8.14
N GLY A 39 11.64 -11.89 9.37
CA GLY A 39 12.51 -10.76 9.67
C GLY A 39 11.81 -9.40 9.68
N GLU A 40 10.54 -9.33 9.29
CA GLU A 40 9.78 -8.09 9.36
C GLU A 40 9.37 -7.76 10.79
N ASN A 41 9.45 -6.47 11.15
CA ASN A 41 8.94 -5.97 12.43
C ASN A 41 7.41 -6.12 12.46
N TRP A 42 6.89 -6.90 13.41
CA TRP A 42 5.47 -7.12 13.59
C TRP A 42 4.90 -6.46 14.86
N ARG A 43 5.78 -5.97 15.74
CA ARG A 43 5.38 -5.46 17.08
C ARG A 43 4.97 -3.99 17.07
N THR A 44 5.61 -3.17 16.25
CA THR A 44 5.32 -1.75 16.20
C THR A 44 3.90 -1.51 15.69
N LYS A 45 3.07 -0.83 16.48
CA LYS A 45 1.72 -0.47 16.06
C LYS A 45 1.77 0.55 14.94
N ARG A 46 1.07 0.24 13.85
CA ARG A 46 1.10 1.08 12.66
C ARG A 46 -0.08 0.82 11.74
N ILE A 47 -0.30 1.75 10.83
CA ILE A 47 -1.11 1.55 9.64
C ILE A 47 -0.15 1.55 8.46
N CYS A 48 -0.11 0.47 7.69
CA CYS A 48 0.75 0.36 6.52
C CYS A 48 0.07 0.98 5.31
N VAL A 49 0.77 1.89 4.66
CA VAL A 49 0.32 2.55 3.43
C VAL A 49 1.49 2.60 2.44
N SER A 50 1.21 2.95 1.19
CA SER A 50 2.24 3.11 0.17
C SER A 50 2.17 4.49 -0.45
N LYS A 51 3.32 5.03 -0.83
CA LYS A 51 3.41 6.31 -1.51
C LYS A 51 2.98 6.24 -2.97
N SER A 52 2.88 5.05 -3.54
CA SER A 52 2.46 4.83 -4.93
C SER A 52 1.45 3.69 -5.03
N ILE A 53 0.61 3.73 -6.07
CA ILE A 53 -0.32 2.63 -6.36
C ILE A 53 0.47 1.38 -6.74
N ASP A 54 1.54 1.52 -7.54
CA ASP A 54 2.41 0.41 -7.90
C ASP A 54 3.03 -0.25 -6.65
N GLY A 55 3.52 0.54 -5.71
CA GLY A 55 4.04 0.03 -4.44
C GLY A 55 2.98 -0.68 -3.61
N ALA A 56 1.77 -0.15 -3.56
CA ALA A 56 0.66 -0.78 -2.86
C ALA A 56 0.28 -2.13 -3.49
N ILE A 57 0.31 -2.24 -4.83
CA ILE A 57 0.10 -3.51 -5.52
C ILE A 57 1.22 -4.49 -5.17
N SER A 58 2.47 -4.04 -5.19
CA SER A 58 3.63 -4.87 -4.83
C SER A 58 3.52 -5.43 -3.41
N ALA A 59 3.00 -4.65 -2.47
CA ALA A 59 2.78 -5.11 -1.11
C ALA A 59 1.73 -6.22 -1.00
N LEU A 60 0.75 -6.25 -1.90
CA LEU A 60 -0.29 -7.27 -1.92
C LEU A 60 0.17 -8.58 -2.56
N VAL A 61 1.15 -8.54 -3.47
CA VAL A 61 1.64 -9.74 -4.18
C VAL A 61 2.10 -10.82 -3.22
N ASP A 62 2.73 -10.45 -2.11
CA ASP A 62 3.25 -11.40 -1.13
C ASP A 62 2.16 -12.02 -0.25
N SER A 63 0.97 -11.44 -0.20
CA SER A 63 -0.10 -11.87 0.71
C SER A 63 -1.26 -12.54 0.00
N ILE A 64 -1.45 -12.31 -1.30
CA ILE A 64 -2.55 -12.88 -2.07
C ILE A 64 -2.09 -13.25 -3.49
N SER A 65 -2.79 -14.18 -4.10
CA SER A 65 -2.64 -14.43 -5.54
C SER A 65 -3.22 -13.23 -6.32
N MET A 66 -2.51 -12.79 -7.37
CA MET A 66 -2.86 -11.61 -8.14
C MET A 66 -3.24 -12.00 -9.58
N PRO A 67 -4.44 -12.57 -9.80
CA PRO A 67 -4.87 -12.90 -11.16
C PRO A 67 -5.23 -11.64 -11.95
N THR A 68 -5.03 -11.71 -13.27
CA THR A 68 -5.49 -10.66 -14.20
C THR A 68 -6.99 -10.44 -14.03
N GLY A 69 -7.41 -9.20 -13.99
CA GLY A 69 -8.81 -8.81 -13.82
C GLY A 69 -9.23 -8.57 -12.38
N MET A 70 -8.36 -8.86 -11.41
CA MET A 70 -8.66 -8.57 -10.00
C MET A 70 -8.82 -7.07 -9.79
N LYS A 71 -9.81 -6.68 -8.98
CA LYS A 71 -10.18 -5.28 -8.77
C LYS A 71 -9.96 -4.87 -7.33
N PHE A 72 -9.49 -3.63 -7.16
CA PHE A 72 -9.29 -3.04 -5.84
C PHE A 72 -9.85 -1.63 -5.78
N TYR A 73 -10.44 -1.29 -4.64
CA TYR A 73 -10.73 0.08 -4.30
C TYR A 73 -9.45 0.78 -3.89
N VAL A 74 -9.25 1.98 -4.39
CA VAL A 74 -8.09 2.82 -4.07
C VAL A 74 -8.51 3.87 -3.04
N HIS A 75 -7.86 3.83 -1.90
CA HIS A 75 -8.09 4.80 -0.83
C HIS A 75 -6.88 5.70 -0.67
N VAL A 76 -7.12 6.95 -0.32
CA VAL A 76 -6.09 7.88 0.13
C VAL A 76 -6.32 8.23 1.58
N ILE A 77 -5.27 8.68 2.23
CA ILE A 77 -5.33 9.11 3.63
C ILE A 77 -5.70 10.59 3.65
N ASP A 78 -6.92 10.89 4.04
CA ASP A 78 -7.48 12.23 3.94
C ASP A 78 -6.79 13.23 4.89
N ASN A 79 -6.32 12.75 6.04
CA ASN A 79 -5.60 13.57 7.02
C ASN A 79 -4.07 13.42 6.94
N ALA A 80 -3.52 13.05 5.78
CA ALA A 80 -2.08 12.82 5.62
C ALA A 80 -1.25 14.06 5.95
N ILE A 81 -1.69 15.26 5.57
CA ILE A 81 -0.97 16.50 5.85
C ILE A 81 -0.90 16.77 7.36
N ASP A 82 -2.00 16.55 8.08
CA ASP A 82 -2.03 16.68 9.53
C ASP A 82 -1.08 15.67 10.20
N LEU A 83 -1.12 14.42 9.77
CA LEU A 83 -0.22 13.39 10.28
C LEU A 83 1.24 13.75 10.02
N PHE A 84 1.56 14.28 8.84
CA PHE A 84 2.91 14.72 8.51
C PHE A 84 3.36 15.86 9.44
N ARG A 85 2.53 16.87 9.66
CA ARG A 85 2.85 18.01 10.53
C ARG A 85 3.07 17.61 11.99
N ARG A 86 2.40 16.56 12.45
CA ARG A 86 2.55 16.02 13.81
C ARG A 86 3.62 14.94 13.92
N ASP A 87 4.43 14.74 12.88
CA ASP A 87 5.48 13.72 12.84
C ASP A 87 4.93 12.30 13.11
N LYS A 88 3.79 11.98 12.49
CA LYS A 88 3.12 10.68 12.62
C LYS A 88 3.27 9.79 11.40
N ILE A 89 4.06 10.20 10.41
CA ILE A 89 4.38 9.40 9.22
C ILE A 89 5.83 8.96 9.32
N TYR A 90 6.06 7.66 9.26
CA TYR A 90 7.37 7.05 9.42
C TYR A 90 7.72 6.21 8.19
N LYS A 91 8.95 6.35 7.69
CA LYS A 91 9.48 5.50 6.61
C LYS A 91 10.26 4.35 7.25
N PRO A 92 9.76 3.09 7.18
CA PRO A 92 10.50 1.96 7.74
C PRO A 92 11.80 1.72 6.98
N THR A 93 12.76 1.13 7.68
CA THR A 93 14.04 0.73 7.09
C THR A 93 13.96 -0.71 6.58
N ILE A 94 14.93 -1.10 5.73
CA ILE A 94 15.01 -2.48 5.23
C ILE A 94 15.26 -3.50 6.35
N LYS A 95 15.76 -3.08 7.49
CA LYS A 95 15.90 -3.94 8.68
C LYS A 95 14.55 -4.23 9.32
N GLN A 96 13.61 -3.29 9.24
CA GLN A 96 12.27 -3.44 9.79
C GLN A 96 11.33 -4.15 8.82
N VAL A 97 11.42 -3.80 7.54
CA VAL A 97 10.61 -4.38 6.46
C VAL A 97 11.52 -4.60 5.25
N PRO A 98 11.94 -5.84 4.95
CA PRO A 98 12.93 -6.13 3.91
C PRO A 98 12.57 -5.59 2.51
N ASP A 99 11.30 -5.58 2.14
CA ASP A 99 10.84 -5.13 0.83
C ASP A 99 10.29 -3.69 0.80
N CYS A 100 10.52 -2.91 1.85
CA CYS A 100 9.90 -1.58 1.97
C CYS A 100 10.28 -0.59 0.85
N GLN A 101 11.41 -0.79 0.19
CA GLN A 101 11.80 0.07 -0.93
C GLN A 101 11.00 -0.21 -2.19
N VAL A 102 10.67 -1.48 -2.47
CA VAL A 102 9.88 -1.85 -3.65
C VAL A 102 8.39 -1.65 -3.45
N THR A 103 7.92 -1.68 -2.21
CA THR A 103 6.52 -1.43 -1.86
C THR A 103 6.22 0.03 -1.59
N ASP A 104 7.23 0.90 -1.54
CA ASP A 104 7.07 2.30 -1.12
C ASP A 104 6.35 2.45 0.22
N GLU A 105 6.59 1.52 1.14
CA GLU A 105 5.86 1.46 2.40
C GLU A 105 6.17 2.61 3.33
N TYR A 106 5.11 3.13 3.94
CA TYR A 106 5.15 4.10 5.05
C TYR A 106 4.24 3.63 6.16
N TRP A 107 4.56 4.03 7.38
CA TRP A 107 3.77 3.72 8.56
C TRP A 107 3.13 4.97 9.11
N LEU A 108 1.82 4.88 9.40
CA LEU A 108 1.10 5.91 10.11
C LEU A 108 1.01 5.53 11.58
N LYS A 109 1.38 6.46 12.44
CA LYS A 109 1.48 6.24 13.90
C LYS A 109 0.26 6.77 14.66
N ASP A 110 -0.75 7.27 13.96
CA ASP A 110 -2.00 7.75 14.55
C ASP A 110 -3.15 7.44 13.58
N LYS A 111 -4.37 7.75 14.00
CA LYS A 111 -5.59 7.47 13.25
C LYS A 111 -5.53 8.04 11.84
N ALA A 112 -5.95 7.24 10.88
CA ALA A 112 -6.04 7.61 9.48
C ALA A 112 -7.49 7.61 9.02
N PHE A 113 -7.90 8.68 8.34
CA PHE A 113 -9.22 8.80 7.74
C PHE A 113 -9.12 8.43 6.27
N LEU A 114 -9.83 7.38 5.86
CA LEU A 114 -9.76 6.86 4.50
C LEU A 114 -10.82 7.50 3.62
N LYS A 115 -10.39 7.85 2.40
CA LYS A 115 -11.27 8.36 1.35
C LYS A 115 -11.07 7.52 0.10
N CYS A 116 -12.13 6.90 -0.39
CA CYS A 116 -12.07 6.15 -1.65
C CYS A 116 -12.06 7.13 -2.82
N ILE A 117 -11.06 6.98 -3.70
CA ILE A 117 -10.92 7.84 -4.89
C ILE A 117 -11.19 7.10 -6.19
N GLY A 118 -11.43 5.80 -6.13
CA GLY A 118 -11.76 5.02 -7.33
C GLY A 118 -11.48 3.55 -7.17
N MET A 119 -11.51 2.85 -8.31
CA MET A 119 -11.14 1.45 -8.42
C MET A 119 -10.11 1.26 -9.52
N ILE A 120 -9.27 0.25 -9.34
CA ILE A 120 -8.34 -0.21 -10.37
C ILE A 120 -8.59 -1.67 -10.68
N GLU A 121 -8.21 -2.08 -11.89
CA GLU A 121 -8.19 -3.45 -12.33
C GLU A 121 -6.77 -3.86 -12.65
N ILE A 122 -6.34 -5.01 -12.15
CA ILE A 122 -5.02 -5.55 -12.37
C ILE A 122 -4.95 -6.18 -13.76
N GLY A 123 -3.93 -5.81 -14.51
CA GLY A 123 -3.64 -6.37 -15.84
C GLY A 123 -2.57 -7.45 -15.79
N SER A 124 -1.82 -7.58 -16.87
CA SER A 124 -0.77 -8.59 -17.02
C SER A 124 0.49 -8.24 -16.23
N ILE A 125 1.32 -9.26 -16.00
CA ILE A 125 2.64 -9.11 -15.41
C ILE A 125 3.53 -8.32 -16.38
N LYS A 126 4.26 -7.33 -15.85
CA LYS A 126 5.25 -6.57 -16.62
C LYS A 126 6.54 -7.36 -16.79
N ASP A 127 7.27 -7.10 -17.89
CA ASP A 127 8.53 -7.78 -18.21
C ASP A 127 9.70 -7.34 -17.32
N ASN A 128 9.57 -6.24 -16.57
CA ASN A 128 10.64 -5.67 -15.76
C ASN A 128 10.31 -5.77 -14.26
N PRO A 129 10.59 -6.92 -13.63
CA PRO A 129 10.32 -7.10 -12.20
C PRO A 129 11.21 -6.19 -11.36
N LEU A 130 10.82 -6.00 -10.10
CA LEU A 130 11.64 -5.36 -9.09
C LEU A 130 12.46 -6.40 -8.34
N PHE A 131 13.55 -5.95 -7.72
CA PHE A 131 14.41 -6.80 -6.91
C PHE A 131 14.70 -6.11 -5.58
N TYR A 132 14.80 -6.90 -4.52
CA TYR A 132 15.22 -6.44 -3.21
C TYR A 132 16.08 -7.51 -2.52
N ILE A 133 16.77 -7.12 -1.47
CA ILE A 133 17.60 -8.06 -0.70
C ILE A 133 16.81 -8.54 0.51
N TRP A 134 16.64 -9.85 0.61
CA TRP A 134 16.02 -10.50 1.75
C TRP A 134 16.89 -11.65 2.22
N ASP A 135 17.27 -11.59 3.49
CA ASP A 135 18.16 -12.59 4.10
C ASP A 135 19.44 -12.80 3.30
N GLY A 136 20.03 -11.69 2.82
CA GLY A 136 21.26 -11.70 2.02
C GLY A 136 21.12 -12.12 0.58
N GLU A 137 19.93 -12.50 0.13
CA GLU A 137 19.66 -12.96 -1.23
C GLU A 137 18.87 -11.95 -2.03
N MET A 138 19.19 -11.84 -3.32
CA MET A 138 18.42 -11.03 -4.25
C MET A 138 17.09 -11.71 -4.53
N THR A 139 16.01 -11.07 -4.14
CA THR A 139 14.64 -11.60 -4.26
C THR A 139 13.87 -10.84 -5.32
N ARG A 140 13.21 -11.58 -6.20
CA ARG A 140 12.40 -11.02 -7.28
C ARG A 140 10.98 -10.72 -6.79
N MET A 141 10.45 -9.57 -7.21
CA MET A 141 9.06 -9.21 -7.02
C MET A 141 8.43 -8.84 -8.36
N ASP A 142 7.37 -9.54 -8.76
CA ASP A 142 6.68 -9.24 -10.00
C ASP A 142 5.92 -7.92 -9.91
N ARG A 143 5.88 -7.22 -11.05
CA ARG A 143 5.11 -5.99 -11.23
C ARG A 143 3.94 -6.27 -12.14
N PHE A 144 2.86 -5.51 -11.96
CA PHE A 144 1.63 -5.70 -12.73
C PHE A 144 1.23 -4.40 -13.41
N GLU A 145 0.70 -4.51 -14.60
CA GLU A 145 -0.05 -3.45 -15.24
C GLU A 145 -1.37 -3.27 -14.49
N TRP A 146 -1.89 -2.06 -14.48
CA TRP A 146 -3.18 -1.76 -13.88
C TRP A 146 -3.80 -0.55 -14.57
N ARG A 147 -5.11 -0.43 -14.45
CA ARG A 147 -5.85 0.71 -15.01
C ARG A 147 -6.96 1.13 -14.07
N TRP A 148 -7.30 2.41 -14.14
CA TRP A 148 -8.48 2.92 -13.48
C TRP A 148 -9.73 2.37 -14.16
N ILE A 149 -10.76 2.05 -13.34
CA ILE A 149 -12.07 1.63 -13.82
C ILE A 149 -13.03 2.81 -13.67
N VAL A 150 -13.83 3.03 -14.71
CA VAL A 150 -14.92 4.00 -14.67
C VAL A 150 -16.17 3.30 -14.18
N ILE A 151 -16.77 3.84 -13.11
CA ILE A 151 -18.03 3.33 -12.56
C ILE A 151 -19.10 4.37 -12.86
N ASN A 152 -20.13 3.93 -13.53
CA ASN A 152 -21.29 4.78 -13.90
C ASN A 152 -22.49 4.45 -12.99
#